data_60e990824057c3a06c15a9a300285309
#
_entry.id   60e990824057c3a06c15a9a300285309
#
_cell.length_a   1.000
_cell.length_b   1.000
_cell.length_c   1.000
_cell.angle_alpha   90.00
_cell.angle_beta   90.00
_cell.angle_gamma   90.00
#
_symmetry.space_group_name_H-M   'P 1'
#
loop_
_entity.id
_entity.type
_entity.pdbx_description
1 polymer ?
#
loop_
_entity_poly.entity_id
_entity_poly.type
_entity_poly.pdbx_seq_one_letter_code
_entity_poly.pdbx_strand_id
1 'polypeptide(L)'
;MVQSFAAYWFYLRFGVDPGTLGIIFFWANIFAGISSLLASRLASRFGLINTMVATHLPSNILLILVPLMPNLSSAVLVLLVRFSISQMDVPTRQSYTMAVVSAEERSAAAGITGVARTTGAAISPLFVGFMFARPSLINAPFFIAGTLKIMYDLLLYREFIGVRPPDEPS
;
A
#
# COMPACT_ATOMS: atom_id res chain seq x y z
N MET A 1 -5.23 3.82 -5.91
CA MET A 1 -4.13 4.15 -6.84
C MET A 1 -3.40 2.93 -7.38
N VAL A 2 -2.76 2.04 -6.56
CA VAL A 2 -2.08 0.83 -7.07
C VAL A 2 -3.02 -0.05 -7.90
N GLN A 3 -4.26 -0.24 -7.49
CA GLN A 3 -5.25 -1.04 -8.22
C GLN A 3 -5.49 -0.52 -9.64
N SER A 4 -5.63 0.80 -9.84
CA SER A 4 -5.95 1.40 -11.13
C SER A 4 -4.83 1.18 -12.16
N PHE A 5 -3.58 1.42 -11.77
CA PHE A 5 -2.49 1.19 -12.70
C PHE A 5 -2.18 -0.31 -12.88
N ALA A 6 -2.36 -1.14 -11.84
CA ALA A 6 -2.20 -2.57 -11.97
C ALA A 6 -3.23 -3.18 -12.93
N ALA A 7 -4.51 -2.77 -12.83
CA ALA A 7 -5.55 -3.24 -13.76
C ALA A 7 -5.18 -2.94 -15.22
N TYR A 8 -4.78 -1.70 -15.50
CA TYR A 8 -4.38 -1.31 -16.84
C TYR A 8 -3.11 -2.03 -17.32
N TRP A 9 -2.15 -2.27 -16.42
CA TRP A 9 -0.95 -3.04 -16.73
C TRP A 9 -1.29 -4.50 -17.08
N PHE A 10 -2.19 -5.18 -16.33
CA PHE A 10 -2.64 -6.53 -16.65
C PHE A 10 -3.30 -6.61 -18.04
N TYR A 11 -4.12 -5.61 -18.38
CA TYR A 11 -4.70 -5.48 -19.71
C TYR A 11 -3.61 -5.36 -20.78
N LEU A 12 -2.65 -4.44 -20.62
CA LEU A 12 -1.60 -4.22 -21.61
C LEU A 12 -0.63 -5.40 -21.73
N ARG A 13 -0.27 -6.04 -20.61
CA ARG A 13 0.76 -7.08 -20.58
C ARG A 13 0.24 -8.45 -20.98
N PHE A 14 -0.96 -8.80 -20.57
CA PHE A 14 -1.54 -10.13 -20.71
C PHE A 14 -2.85 -10.16 -21.51
N GLY A 15 -3.37 -9.03 -21.94
CA GLY A 15 -4.65 -8.94 -22.68
C GLY A 15 -5.86 -9.35 -21.84
N VAL A 16 -5.78 -9.18 -20.51
CA VAL A 16 -6.86 -9.59 -19.59
C VAL A 16 -8.08 -8.71 -19.81
N ASP A 17 -9.23 -9.33 -20.05
CA ASP A 17 -10.49 -8.63 -20.27
C ASP A 17 -11.00 -7.93 -18.99
N PRO A 18 -11.85 -6.90 -19.11
CA PRO A 18 -12.36 -6.15 -17.95
C PRO A 18 -13.15 -7.01 -16.94
N GLY A 19 -13.86 -8.04 -17.39
CA GLY A 19 -14.62 -8.94 -16.52
C GLY A 19 -13.70 -9.77 -15.62
N THR A 20 -12.68 -10.38 -16.21
CA THR A 20 -11.65 -11.12 -15.46
C THR A 20 -10.88 -10.20 -14.50
N LEU A 21 -10.54 -8.96 -14.91
CA LEU A 21 -9.95 -7.97 -14.01
C LEU A 21 -10.87 -7.66 -12.83
N GLY A 22 -12.17 -7.53 -13.09
CA GLY A 22 -13.17 -7.34 -12.04
C GLY A 22 -13.14 -8.45 -10.98
N ILE A 23 -13.07 -9.70 -11.41
CA ILE A 23 -12.99 -10.87 -10.51
C ILE A 23 -11.68 -10.86 -9.71
N ILE A 24 -10.54 -10.61 -10.36
CA ILE A 24 -9.24 -10.53 -9.69
C ILE A 24 -9.25 -9.46 -8.58
N PHE A 25 -9.72 -8.25 -8.91
CA PHE A 25 -9.76 -7.16 -7.94
C PHE A 25 -10.87 -7.30 -6.90
N PHE A 26 -11.96 -8.00 -7.20
CA PHE A 26 -12.96 -8.39 -6.20
C PHE A 26 -12.30 -9.22 -5.09
N TRP A 27 -11.61 -10.30 -5.45
CA TRP A 27 -10.91 -11.14 -4.47
C TRP A 27 -9.77 -10.38 -3.77
N ALA A 28 -9.03 -9.55 -4.49
CA ALA A 28 -8.00 -8.70 -3.90
C ALA A 28 -8.58 -7.78 -2.80
N ASN A 29 -9.77 -7.19 -3.01
CA ASN A 29 -10.42 -6.35 -2.02
C ASN A 29 -10.99 -7.15 -0.84
N ILE A 30 -11.48 -8.38 -1.05
CA ILE A 30 -11.87 -9.29 0.05
C ILE A 30 -10.67 -9.57 0.95
N PHE A 31 -9.52 -9.98 0.37
CA PHE A 31 -8.29 -10.21 1.15
C PHE A 31 -7.79 -8.95 1.84
N ALA A 32 -7.88 -7.80 1.18
CA ALA A 32 -7.54 -6.50 1.78
C ALA A 32 -8.43 -6.17 2.98
N GLY A 33 -9.74 -6.43 2.90
CA GLY A 33 -10.68 -6.24 4.00
C GLY A 33 -10.36 -7.13 5.19
N ILE A 34 -10.11 -8.42 4.96
CA ILE A 34 -9.70 -9.37 6.00
C ILE A 34 -8.37 -8.92 6.65
N SER A 35 -7.40 -8.51 5.83
CA SER A 35 -6.12 -7.97 6.28
C SER A 35 -6.29 -6.77 7.21
N SER A 36 -7.14 -5.83 6.84
CA SER A 36 -7.43 -4.64 7.66
C SER A 36 -8.06 -4.99 9.01
N LEU A 37 -8.94 -5.98 9.06
CA LEU A 37 -9.55 -6.45 10.32
C LEU A 37 -8.55 -7.15 11.26
N LEU A 38 -7.54 -7.82 10.70
CA LEU A 38 -6.49 -8.46 11.49
C LEU A 38 -5.46 -7.47 12.03
N ALA A 39 -5.35 -6.29 11.43
CA ALA A 39 -4.35 -5.30 11.78
C ALA A 39 -4.41 -4.86 13.26
N SER A 40 -5.60 -4.67 13.80
CA SER A 40 -5.77 -4.27 15.20
C SER A 40 -5.25 -5.32 16.19
N ARG A 41 -5.45 -6.62 15.89
CA ARG A 41 -4.95 -7.71 16.73
C ARG A 41 -3.43 -7.82 16.68
N LEU A 42 -2.83 -7.62 15.50
CA LEU A 42 -1.38 -7.62 15.36
C LEU A 42 -0.77 -6.40 16.07
N ALA A 43 -1.37 -5.22 15.89
CA ALA A 43 -0.90 -3.99 16.50
C ALA A 43 -0.95 -4.03 18.03
N SER A 44 -1.99 -4.63 18.63
CA SER A 44 -2.08 -4.81 20.09
C SER A 44 -1.03 -5.77 20.63
N ARG A 45 -0.48 -6.67 19.83
CA ARG A 45 0.51 -7.67 20.26
C ARG A 45 1.95 -7.24 19.98
N PHE A 46 2.21 -6.56 18.86
CA PHE A 46 3.55 -6.23 18.36
C PHE A 46 3.85 -4.72 18.36
N GLY A 47 2.87 -3.90 18.73
CA GLY A 47 2.95 -2.44 18.65
C GLY A 47 2.57 -1.91 17.26
N LEU A 48 2.16 -0.64 17.24
CA LEU A 48 1.64 0.00 16.02
C LEU A 48 2.71 0.14 14.93
N ILE A 49 3.88 0.68 15.29
CA ILE A 49 4.96 0.95 14.34
C ILE A 49 5.55 -0.34 13.74
N ASN A 50 5.77 -1.34 14.59
CA ASN A 50 6.31 -2.63 14.16
C ASN A 50 5.34 -3.35 13.22
N THR A 51 4.04 -3.37 13.55
CA THR A 51 3.02 -3.99 12.70
C THR A 51 2.93 -3.29 11.36
N MET A 52 2.91 -1.95 11.36
CA MET A 52 2.84 -1.16 10.13
C MET A 52 4.02 -1.48 9.20
N VAL A 53 5.25 -1.41 9.69
CA VAL A 53 6.45 -1.61 8.88
C VAL A 53 6.62 -3.08 8.47
N ALA A 54 6.42 -4.03 9.41
CA ALA A 54 6.57 -5.47 9.15
C ALA A 54 5.56 -6.01 8.13
N THR A 55 4.40 -5.39 7.99
CA THR A 55 3.40 -5.78 6.98
C THR A 55 3.55 -5.02 5.66
N HIS A 56 3.91 -3.74 5.73
CA HIS A 56 4.00 -2.89 4.54
C HIS A 56 5.26 -3.15 3.71
N LEU A 57 6.40 -3.42 4.35
CA LEU A 57 7.66 -3.73 3.67
C LEU A 57 7.54 -4.97 2.75
N PRO A 58 7.10 -6.16 3.22
CA PRO A 58 6.88 -7.31 2.35
C PRO A 58 5.84 -7.03 1.25
N SER A 59 4.77 -6.31 1.56
CA SER A 59 3.77 -5.89 0.57
C SER A 59 4.37 -5.07 -0.58
N ASN A 60 5.32 -4.18 -0.28
CA ASN A 60 5.97 -3.35 -1.29
C ASN A 60 7.03 -4.13 -2.09
N ILE A 61 7.70 -5.10 -1.48
CA ILE A 61 8.56 -6.06 -2.20
C ILE A 61 7.71 -6.88 -3.18
N LEU A 62 6.57 -7.41 -2.74
CA LEU A 62 5.63 -8.13 -3.61
C LEU A 62 5.13 -7.23 -4.76
N LEU A 63 4.90 -5.94 -4.51
CA LEU A 63 4.54 -4.99 -5.58
C LEU A 63 5.59 -4.91 -6.67
N ILE A 64 6.87 -4.86 -6.29
CA ILE A 64 8.00 -4.86 -7.23
C ILE A 64 8.10 -6.19 -7.99
N LEU A 65 7.74 -7.29 -7.35
CA LEU A 65 7.79 -8.63 -7.96
C LEU A 65 6.68 -8.86 -9.00
N VAL A 66 5.50 -8.22 -8.88
CA VAL A 66 4.39 -8.39 -9.84
C VAL A 66 4.84 -8.30 -11.30
N PRO A 67 5.52 -7.21 -11.75
CA PRO A 67 5.91 -7.07 -13.16
C PRO A 67 7.03 -8.00 -13.61
N LEU A 68 7.71 -8.69 -12.68
CA LEU A 68 8.76 -9.66 -12.96
C LEU A 68 8.20 -11.07 -13.19
N MET A 69 6.92 -11.29 -12.93
CA MET A 69 6.30 -12.60 -13.08
C MET A 69 6.18 -13.00 -14.57
N PRO A 70 6.53 -14.26 -14.90
CA PRO A 70 6.59 -14.71 -16.30
C PRO A 70 5.21 -14.91 -16.93
N ASN A 71 4.17 -15.17 -16.14
CA ASN A 71 2.83 -15.48 -16.61
C ASN A 71 1.74 -14.84 -15.76
N LEU A 72 0.51 -14.80 -16.30
CA LEU A 72 -0.65 -14.20 -15.65
C LEU A 72 -0.93 -14.81 -14.27
N SER A 73 -0.92 -16.14 -14.15
CA SER A 73 -1.28 -16.83 -12.91
C SER A 73 -0.34 -16.47 -11.77
N SER A 74 0.98 -16.44 -12.02
CA SER A 74 1.96 -16.05 -11.00
C SER A 74 1.86 -14.56 -10.64
N ALA A 75 1.60 -13.68 -11.61
CA ALA A 75 1.39 -12.26 -11.36
C ALA A 75 0.14 -12.00 -10.51
N VAL A 76 -0.96 -12.69 -10.81
CA VAL A 76 -2.20 -12.63 -10.02
C VAL A 76 -1.98 -13.18 -8.61
N LEU A 77 -1.31 -14.33 -8.46
CA LEU A 77 -1.00 -14.90 -7.16
C LEU A 77 -0.19 -13.91 -6.28
N VAL A 78 0.89 -13.36 -6.82
CA VAL A 78 1.73 -12.37 -6.10
C VAL A 78 0.90 -11.13 -5.74
N LEU A 79 0.03 -10.68 -6.64
CA LEU A 79 -0.86 -9.55 -6.37
C LEU A 79 -1.83 -9.85 -5.22
N LEU A 80 -2.49 -11.02 -5.21
CA LEU A 80 -3.44 -11.43 -4.17
C LEU A 80 -2.74 -11.59 -2.80
N VAL A 81 -1.56 -12.23 -2.77
CA VAL A 81 -0.74 -12.32 -1.55
C VAL A 81 -0.36 -10.93 -1.05
N ARG A 82 0.01 -10.03 -1.95
CA ARG A 82 0.26 -8.64 -1.59
C ARG A 82 -0.96 -7.98 -0.95
N PHE A 83 -2.15 -8.15 -1.52
CA PHE A 83 -3.37 -7.54 -0.97
C PHE A 83 -3.77 -8.13 0.39
N SER A 84 -3.45 -9.40 0.67
CA SER A 84 -3.71 -10.04 1.96
C SER A 84 -2.91 -9.45 3.13
N ILE A 85 -1.86 -8.67 2.86
CA ILE A 85 -1.03 -8.02 3.89
C ILE A 85 -0.97 -6.49 3.74
N SER A 86 -1.33 -5.94 2.59
CA SER A 86 -1.08 -4.54 2.23
C SER A 86 -1.97 -3.52 2.94
N GLN A 87 -3.08 -3.93 3.52
CA GLN A 87 -4.03 -3.02 4.15
C GLN A 87 -3.90 -2.95 5.67
N MET A 88 -3.00 -3.73 6.25
CA MET A 88 -2.75 -3.72 7.70
C MET A 88 -2.08 -2.41 8.16
N ASP A 89 -1.35 -1.73 7.27
CA ASP A 89 -0.70 -0.46 7.59
C ASP A 89 -1.67 0.72 7.73
N VAL A 90 -2.81 0.69 7.06
CA VAL A 90 -3.76 1.82 7.02
C VAL A 90 -4.34 2.12 8.41
N PRO A 91 -4.99 1.16 9.11
CA PRO A 91 -5.54 1.43 10.44
C PRO A 91 -4.43 1.68 11.47
N THR A 92 -3.31 0.96 11.40
CA THR A 92 -2.18 1.14 12.33
C THR A 92 -1.54 2.52 12.18
N ARG A 93 -1.35 2.99 10.95
CA ARG A 93 -0.83 4.34 10.67
C ARG A 93 -1.76 5.44 11.17
N GLN A 94 -3.07 5.30 10.94
CA GLN A 94 -4.05 6.27 11.42
C GLN A 94 -4.06 6.32 12.95
N SER A 95 -4.09 5.16 13.60
CA SER A 95 -4.03 5.08 15.07
C SER A 95 -2.76 5.71 15.62
N TYR A 96 -1.60 5.39 15.02
CA TYR A 96 -0.32 5.97 15.42
C TYR A 96 -0.31 7.49 15.28
N THR A 97 -0.73 8.02 14.12
CA THR A 97 -0.78 9.47 13.88
C THR A 97 -1.68 10.17 14.92
N MET A 98 -2.83 9.57 15.25
CA MET A 98 -3.74 10.14 16.25
C MET A 98 -3.19 10.03 17.68
N ALA A 99 -2.37 9.03 17.98
CA ALA A 99 -1.78 8.82 19.31
C ALA A 99 -0.61 9.76 19.62
N VAL A 100 0.18 10.15 18.60
CA VAL A 100 1.35 11.03 18.77
C VAL A 100 1.03 12.52 18.66
N VAL A 101 -0.20 12.87 18.24
CA VAL A 101 -0.66 14.25 18.09
C VAL A 101 -1.59 14.62 19.25
N SER A 102 -1.48 15.87 19.76
CA SER A 102 -2.37 16.36 20.82
C SER A 102 -3.84 16.29 20.41
N ALA A 103 -4.74 16.15 21.38
CA ALA A 103 -6.18 16.02 21.11
C ALA A 103 -6.74 17.20 20.29
N GLU A 104 -6.23 18.41 20.53
CA GLU A 104 -6.64 19.63 19.84
C GLU A 104 -6.17 19.68 18.38
N GLU A 105 -5.04 19.05 18.07
CA GLU A 105 -4.43 19.06 16.73
C GLU A 105 -4.84 17.86 15.85
N ARG A 106 -5.54 16.87 16.40
CA ARG A 106 -5.93 15.66 15.67
C ARG A 106 -6.72 15.95 14.38
N SER A 107 -7.64 16.90 14.45
CA SER A 107 -8.43 17.28 13.27
C SER A 107 -7.58 17.93 12.18
N ALA A 108 -6.66 18.82 12.56
CA ALA A 108 -5.74 19.46 11.64
C ALA A 108 -4.77 18.45 11.01
N ALA A 109 -4.19 17.55 11.80
CA ALA A 109 -3.30 16.49 11.32
C ALA A 109 -4.00 15.54 10.35
N ALA A 110 -5.25 15.13 10.66
CA ALA A 110 -6.05 14.31 9.75
C ALA A 110 -6.37 15.05 8.44
N GLY A 111 -6.69 16.32 8.51
CA GLY A 111 -6.94 17.18 7.34
C GLY A 111 -5.71 17.33 6.45
N ILE A 112 -4.56 17.68 6.99
CA ILE A 112 -3.30 17.86 6.25
C ILE A 112 -2.87 16.56 5.59
N THR A 113 -2.87 15.45 6.33
CA THR A 113 -2.51 14.13 5.78
C THR A 113 -3.51 13.65 4.73
N GLY A 114 -4.80 13.95 4.90
CA GLY A 114 -5.86 13.69 3.93
C GLY A 114 -5.63 14.47 2.63
N VAL A 115 -5.40 15.77 2.70
CA VAL A 115 -5.11 16.63 1.54
C VAL A 115 -3.85 16.17 0.81
N ALA A 116 -2.76 15.92 1.53
CA ALA A 116 -1.51 15.44 0.92
C ALA A 116 -1.71 14.13 0.17
N ARG A 117 -2.48 13.20 0.76
CA ARG A 117 -2.81 11.91 0.12
C ARG A 117 -3.67 12.06 -1.13
N THR A 118 -4.71 12.90 -1.08
CA THR A 118 -5.61 13.12 -2.23
C THR A 118 -4.91 13.88 -3.35
N THR A 119 -4.09 14.89 -3.04
CA THR A 119 -3.27 15.60 -4.03
C THR A 119 -2.30 14.66 -4.73
N GLY A 120 -1.56 13.85 -3.97
CA GLY A 120 -0.69 12.82 -4.55
C GLY A 120 -1.45 11.80 -5.42
N ALA A 121 -2.67 11.43 -5.01
CA ALA A 121 -3.54 10.54 -5.78
C ALA A 121 -4.02 11.18 -7.09
N ALA A 122 -4.30 12.48 -7.11
CA ALA A 122 -4.75 13.20 -8.29
C ALA A 122 -3.63 13.41 -9.33
N ILE A 123 -2.40 13.67 -8.87
CA ILE A 123 -1.24 13.94 -9.74
C ILE A 123 -0.67 12.63 -10.34
N SER A 124 -0.72 11.54 -9.58
CA SER A 124 -0.09 10.27 -9.97
C SER A 124 -0.54 9.69 -11.32
N PRO A 125 -1.82 9.75 -11.75
CA PRO A 125 -2.24 9.26 -13.05
C PRO A 125 -1.53 9.92 -14.23
N LEU A 126 -1.11 11.17 -14.11
CA LEU A 126 -0.38 11.89 -15.16
C LEU A 126 0.98 11.23 -15.43
N PHE A 127 1.74 10.92 -14.37
CA PHE A 127 3.03 10.25 -14.49
C PHE A 127 2.88 8.80 -14.95
N VAL A 128 1.91 8.08 -14.41
CA VAL A 128 1.64 6.69 -14.80
C VAL A 128 1.18 6.60 -16.25
N GLY A 129 0.32 7.51 -16.70
CA GLY A 129 -0.13 7.59 -18.11
C GLY A 129 1.03 7.80 -19.07
N PHE A 130 1.95 8.71 -18.75
CA PHE A 130 3.16 8.94 -19.53
C PHE A 130 4.04 7.69 -19.62
N MET A 131 4.18 6.93 -18.53
CA MET A 131 4.97 5.70 -18.51
C MET A 131 4.32 4.60 -19.33
N PHE A 132 3.00 4.42 -19.25
CA PHE A 132 2.28 3.41 -20.02
C PHE A 132 2.18 3.73 -21.53
N ALA A 133 2.32 4.98 -21.91
CA ALA A 133 2.43 5.36 -23.33
C ALA A 133 3.72 4.83 -23.99
N ARG A 134 4.69 4.35 -23.22
CA ARG A 134 5.99 3.84 -23.69
C ARG A 134 6.17 2.38 -23.30
N PRO A 135 6.29 1.44 -24.26
CA PRO A 135 6.45 0.02 -23.98
C PRO A 135 7.64 -0.32 -23.05
N SER A 136 8.74 0.44 -23.16
CA SER A 136 9.93 0.27 -22.32
C SER A 136 9.69 0.65 -20.83
N LEU A 137 8.70 1.46 -20.53
CA LEU A 137 8.40 1.97 -19.19
C LEU A 137 7.16 1.33 -18.56
N ILE A 138 6.55 0.32 -19.19
CA ILE A 138 5.31 -0.30 -18.74
C ILE A 138 5.40 -0.87 -17.30
N ASN A 139 6.57 -1.31 -16.88
CA ASN A 139 6.84 -1.86 -15.54
C ASN A 139 7.31 -0.79 -14.54
N ALA A 140 7.70 0.38 -15.01
CA ALA A 140 8.28 1.44 -14.18
C ALA A 140 7.38 1.89 -13.03
N PRO A 141 6.05 2.01 -13.16
CA PRO A 141 5.17 2.40 -12.06
C PRO A 141 5.27 1.48 -10.83
N PHE A 142 5.46 0.17 -11.05
CA PHE A 142 5.60 -0.80 -9.95
C PHE A 142 6.93 -0.61 -9.20
N PHE A 143 8.03 -0.47 -9.92
CA PHE A 143 9.35 -0.26 -9.33
C PHE A 143 9.42 1.06 -8.57
N ILE A 144 8.97 2.16 -9.19
CA ILE A 144 8.97 3.48 -8.56
C ILE A 144 8.08 3.48 -7.32
N ALA A 145 6.83 3.01 -7.43
CA ALA A 145 5.90 3.00 -6.31
C ALA A 145 6.40 2.08 -5.17
N GLY A 146 6.92 0.90 -5.49
CA GLY A 146 7.45 -0.03 -4.50
C GLY A 146 8.68 0.53 -3.79
N THR A 147 9.66 1.05 -4.53
CA THR A 147 10.89 1.62 -3.98
C THR A 147 10.61 2.84 -3.09
N LEU A 148 9.80 3.80 -3.57
CA LEU A 148 9.44 4.99 -2.78
C LEU A 148 8.74 4.61 -1.47
N LYS A 149 7.85 3.60 -1.50
CA LYS A 149 7.16 3.13 -0.31
C LYS A 149 8.11 2.43 0.65
N ILE A 150 9.02 1.59 0.17
CA ILE A 150 10.05 0.95 1.00
C ILE A 150 10.93 2.01 1.67
N MET A 151 11.39 3.01 0.92
CA MET A 151 12.17 4.12 1.48
C MET A 151 11.39 4.87 2.55
N TYR A 152 10.12 5.18 2.28
CA TYR A 152 9.25 5.83 3.24
C TYR A 152 9.09 5.01 4.54
N ASP A 153 8.85 3.70 4.41
CA ASP A 153 8.67 2.81 5.57
C ASP A 153 9.94 2.70 6.42
N LEU A 154 11.10 2.62 5.78
CA LEU A 154 12.40 2.57 6.46
C LEU A 154 12.71 3.88 7.19
N LEU A 155 12.46 5.04 6.56
CA LEU A 155 12.63 6.34 7.18
C LEU A 155 11.69 6.50 8.37
N LEU A 156 10.42 6.15 8.20
CA LEU A 156 9.43 6.21 9.26
C LEU A 156 9.82 5.30 10.44
N TYR A 157 10.26 4.08 10.16
CA TYR A 157 10.71 3.17 11.19
C TYR A 157 11.89 3.74 11.98
N ARG A 158 12.88 4.27 11.27
CA ARG A 158 14.07 4.88 11.88
C ARG A 158 13.73 6.04 12.81
N GLU A 159 12.83 6.93 12.39
CA GLU A 159 12.48 8.14 13.15
C GLU A 159 11.57 7.82 14.35
N PHE A 160 10.71 6.81 14.24
CA PHE A 160 9.63 6.60 15.20
C PHE A 160 9.76 5.31 16.04
N ILE A 161 10.77 4.45 15.83
CA ILE A 161 10.96 3.22 16.62
C ILE A 161 11.13 3.50 18.13
N GLY A 162 11.67 4.67 18.50
CA GLY A 162 11.84 5.10 19.88
C GLY A 162 10.67 5.89 20.47
N VAL A 163 9.68 6.26 19.66
CA VAL A 163 8.52 7.05 20.09
C VAL A 163 7.36 6.11 20.37
N ARG A 164 7.10 5.87 21.66
CA ARG A 164 5.93 5.06 22.08
C ARG A 164 4.72 5.97 22.29
N PRO A 165 3.56 5.65 21.70
CA PRO A 165 2.31 6.31 22.04
C PRO A 165 1.98 6.12 23.52
N PRO A 166 1.37 7.12 24.20
CA PRO A 166 1.02 7.05 25.62
C PRO A 166 0.13 5.85 26.00
N ASP A 167 -0.67 5.38 25.06
CA ASP A 167 -1.68 4.33 25.25
C ASP A 167 -1.17 2.93 24.84
N GLU A 168 0.09 2.75 24.48
CA GLU A 168 0.63 1.45 24.07
C GLU A 168 1.05 0.63 25.32
N PRO A 169 0.53 -0.59 25.53
CA PRO A 169 0.90 -1.42 26.68
C PRO A 169 2.39 -1.75 26.67
N SER A 170 2.99 -1.73 27.85
CA SER A 170 4.40 -2.08 28.11
C SER A 170 4.72 -3.56 27.84
#